data_e018257a6dd387d98556a30a4632a0d0
#
_entry.id   e018257a6dd387d98556a30a4632a0d0
#
_cell.length_a   1.000
_cell.length_b   1.000
_cell.length_c   1.000
_cell.angle_alpha   90.00
_cell.angle_beta   90.00
_cell.angle_gamma   90.00
#
_symmetry.space_group_name_H-M   'P 1'
#
loop_
_entity.id
_entity.type
_entity.pdbx_description
1 polymer ?
#
loop_
_entity_poly.entity_id
_entity_poly.type
_entity_poly.pdbx_seq_one_letter_code
_entity_poly.pdbx_strand_id
1 'polypeptide(L)'
;MVWTGTLAILGLIFSFTFGYQLAIQYKVEPVTGGIVTLGTFIMSLPQNFTGTLTSTLSKGATKILTDSGMAVAGKKVTAWGYFNFNTYFGSYGFFTVMILGAIASAVYIALMKKHITIKMLDSVPPAVANAFTGVIPAAAAFYVVGIINWIFSKFNTTVIEWIAKIIQEPLLNMSQGYGAVLLMTLLVQVFWFFGIHGSNVLAPILDGIWLTAQLANVNAYQAGKALPYV
;
A
#
# COMPACT_ATOMS: atom_id res chain seq x y z
N MET A 1 0.79 5.97 -20.74
CA MET A 1 0.18 4.63 -20.59
C MET A 1 1.10 3.61 -19.90
N VAL A 2 2.37 3.42 -20.32
CA VAL A 2 3.29 2.47 -19.64
C VAL A 2 3.52 2.83 -18.18
N TRP A 3 3.75 4.09 -17.85
CA TRP A 3 3.91 4.61 -16.49
C TRP A 3 2.77 4.19 -15.55
N THR A 4 1.52 4.34 -15.97
CA THR A 4 0.34 4.01 -15.14
C THR A 4 0.19 2.52 -14.87
N GLY A 5 0.70 1.67 -15.78
CA GLY A 5 0.69 0.21 -15.61
C GLY A 5 1.92 -0.36 -14.89
N THR A 6 2.89 0.48 -14.53
CA THR A 6 4.17 0.04 -13.93
C THR A 6 4.49 0.83 -12.66
N LEU A 7 5.19 1.95 -12.78
CA LEU A 7 5.68 2.72 -11.63
C LEU A 7 4.55 3.33 -10.78
N ALA A 8 3.45 3.73 -11.42
CA ALA A 8 2.31 4.30 -10.68
C ALA A 8 1.59 3.28 -9.77
N ILE A 9 1.75 1.98 -10.03
CA ILE A 9 1.15 0.89 -9.25
C ILE A 9 2.18 0.00 -8.55
N LEU A 10 3.41 0.49 -8.41
CA LEU A 10 4.52 -0.29 -7.87
C LEU A 10 4.22 -0.81 -6.46
N GLY A 11 3.64 0.01 -5.58
CA GLY A 11 3.20 -0.40 -4.24
C GLY A 11 2.12 -1.47 -4.25
N LEU A 12 1.21 -1.41 -5.22
CA LEU A 12 0.17 -2.43 -5.39
C LEU A 12 0.79 -3.78 -5.79
N ILE A 13 1.70 -3.77 -6.77
CA ILE A 13 2.43 -4.98 -7.20
C ILE A 13 3.28 -5.52 -6.04
N PHE A 14 3.98 -4.63 -5.34
CA PHE A 14 4.79 -4.99 -4.18
C PHE A 14 3.95 -5.63 -3.07
N SER A 15 2.73 -5.15 -2.83
CA SER A 15 1.88 -5.72 -1.79
C SER A 15 1.54 -7.19 -2.03
N PHE A 16 1.25 -7.58 -3.28
CA PHE A 16 1.03 -8.98 -3.62
C PHE A 16 2.32 -9.79 -3.49
N THR A 17 3.41 -9.32 -4.11
CA THR A 17 4.68 -10.07 -4.14
C THR A 17 5.29 -10.24 -2.75
N PHE A 18 5.13 -9.26 -1.86
CA PHE A 18 5.60 -9.32 -0.48
C PHE A 18 4.96 -10.48 0.30
N GLY A 19 3.63 -10.58 0.30
CA GLY A 19 2.93 -11.68 0.99
C GLY A 19 3.15 -13.02 0.33
N TYR A 20 3.23 -13.06 -1.01
CA TYR A 20 3.55 -14.25 -1.77
C TYR A 20 4.90 -14.82 -1.38
N GLN A 21 5.95 -13.99 -1.34
CA GLN A 21 7.30 -14.42 -0.97
C GLN A 21 7.41 -14.87 0.49
N LEU A 22 6.74 -14.16 1.41
CA LEU A 22 6.69 -14.60 2.80
C LEU A 22 6.01 -15.97 2.94
N ALA A 23 4.91 -16.20 2.23
CA ALA A 23 4.21 -17.48 2.27
C ALA A 23 5.08 -18.63 1.73
N ILE A 24 5.84 -18.42 0.64
CA ILE A 24 6.83 -19.38 0.13
C ILE A 24 7.87 -19.71 1.20
N GLN A 25 8.47 -18.67 1.80
CA GLN A 25 9.53 -18.85 2.81
C GLN A 25 9.06 -19.66 4.01
N TYR A 26 7.81 -19.48 4.42
CA TYR A 26 7.21 -20.23 5.52
C TYR A 26 6.50 -21.53 5.11
N LYS A 27 6.57 -21.90 3.82
CA LYS A 27 6.00 -23.13 3.25
C LYS A 27 4.49 -23.27 3.47
N VAL A 28 3.76 -22.17 3.27
CA VAL A 28 2.30 -22.12 3.24
C VAL A 28 1.81 -21.71 1.85
N GLU A 29 0.52 -21.77 1.58
CA GLU A 29 -0.04 -21.48 0.27
C GLU A 29 0.27 -20.03 -0.16
N PRO A 30 1.05 -19.82 -1.26
CA PRO A 30 1.62 -18.51 -1.57
C PRO A 30 0.64 -17.54 -2.23
N VAL A 31 -0.28 -18.03 -3.09
CA VAL A 31 -1.21 -17.16 -3.80
C VAL A 31 -2.16 -16.49 -2.82
N THR A 32 -2.71 -17.26 -1.89
CA THR A 32 -3.55 -16.70 -0.82
C THR A 32 -2.76 -15.72 0.06
N GLY A 33 -1.48 -16.02 0.37
CA GLY A 33 -0.60 -15.09 1.07
C GLY A 33 -0.45 -13.74 0.35
N GLY A 34 -0.26 -13.77 -0.97
CA GLY A 34 -0.21 -12.57 -1.80
C GLY A 34 -1.55 -11.81 -1.83
N ILE A 35 -2.68 -12.51 -1.93
CA ILE A 35 -4.02 -11.91 -1.92
C ILE A 35 -4.30 -11.26 -0.56
N VAL A 36 -3.89 -11.89 0.54
CA VAL A 36 -4.06 -11.34 1.90
C VAL A 36 -3.36 -10.00 2.04
N THR A 37 -2.09 -9.90 1.67
CA THR A 37 -1.35 -8.64 1.77
C THR A 37 -1.83 -7.57 0.79
N LEU A 38 -2.20 -7.96 -0.43
CA LEU A 38 -2.83 -7.06 -1.39
C LEU A 38 -4.15 -6.49 -0.84
N GLY A 39 -5.04 -7.35 -0.35
CA GLY A 39 -6.33 -6.94 0.18
C GLY A 39 -6.20 -6.06 1.42
N THR A 40 -5.29 -6.39 2.35
CA THR A 40 -5.03 -5.56 3.54
C THR A 40 -4.42 -4.21 3.20
N PHE A 41 -3.58 -4.12 2.17
CA PHE A 41 -3.08 -2.86 1.65
C PHE A 41 -4.23 -1.99 1.11
N ILE A 42 -5.09 -2.54 0.25
CA ILE A 42 -6.26 -1.81 -0.29
C ILE A 42 -7.19 -1.36 0.84
N MET A 43 -7.44 -2.20 1.86
CA MET A 43 -8.25 -1.83 3.02
C MET A 43 -7.69 -0.67 3.83
N SER A 44 -6.37 -0.44 3.80
CA SER A 44 -5.70 0.63 4.55
C SER A 44 -5.74 1.98 3.83
N LEU A 45 -6.17 2.00 2.58
CA LEU A 45 -6.27 3.24 1.80
C LEU A 45 -7.53 4.02 2.15
N PRO A 46 -7.50 5.37 2.04
CA PRO A 46 -8.71 6.17 2.12
C PRO A 46 -9.73 5.73 1.06
N GLN A 47 -10.92 5.33 1.52
CA GLN A 47 -11.99 4.82 0.65
C GLN A 47 -12.94 5.92 0.16
N ASN A 48 -12.77 7.14 0.63
CA ASN A 48 -13.60 8.27 0.27
C ASN A 48 -12.76 9.51 0.02
N PHE A 49 -13.25 10.35 -0.86
CA PHE A 49 -12.74 11.69 -1.09
C PHE A 49 -13.83 12.70 -0.74
N THR A 50 -13.49 13.69 0.07
CA THR A 50 -14.41 14.78 0.39
C THR A 50 -13.80 16.11 -0.02
N GLY A 51 -14.49 16.82 -0.93
CA GLY A 51 -14.14 18.16 -1.35
C GLY A 51 -15.13 19.19 -0.84
N THR A 52 -14.66 20.41 -0.56
CA THR A 52 -15.52 21.54 -0.22
C THR A 52 -15.52 22.54 -1.38
N LEU A 53 -16.69 22.84 -1.92
CA LEU A 53 -16.88 23.78 -3.02
C LEU A 53 -16.87 25.22 -2.51
N THR A 54 -16.43 26.13 -3.33
CA THR A 54 -16.46 27.58 -3.05
C THR A 54 -17.89 28.13 -3.00
N SER A 55 -18.79 27.54 -3.82
CA SER A 55 -20.20 27.92 -3.90
C SER A 55 -21.11 26.68 -3.84
N THR A 56 -22.37 26.88 -3.52
CA THR A 56 -23.40 25.83 -3.59
C THR A 56 -23.70 25.50 -5.05
N LEU A 57 -23.92 24.20 -5.31
CA LEU A 57 -24.26 23.71 -6.65
C LEU A 57 -25.71 24.05 -7.01
N SER A 58 -25.95 24.24 -8.31
CA SER A 58 -27.30 24.28 -8.84
C SER A 58 -28.02 22.93 -8.65
N LYS A 59 -29.36 22.93 -8.66
CA LYS A 59 -30.15 21.68 -8.55
C LYS A 59 -29.78 20.66 -9.62
N GLY A 60 -29.51 21.11 -10.84
CA GLY A 60 -29.11 20.23 -11.95
C GLY A 60 -27.73 19.60 -11.71
N ALA A 61 -26.74 20.40 -11.29
CA ALA A 61 -25.41 19.89 -10.98
C ALA A 61 -25.41 18.94 -9.77
N THR A 62 -26.20 19.25 -8.74
CA THR A 62 -26.40 18.36 -7.59
C THR A 62 -26.96 17.01 -8.04
N LYS A 63 -27.98 17.01 -8.91
CA LYS A 63 -28.58 15.78 -9.43
C LYS A 63 -27.57 14.94 -10.19
N ILE A 64 -26.79 15.54 -11.09
CA ILE A 64 -25.75 14.82 -11.87
C ILE A 64 -24.75 14.15 -10.94
N LEU A 65 -24.25 14.84 -9.91
CA LEU A 65 -23.30 14.26 -8.96
C LEU A 65 -23.92 13.14 -8.14
N THR A 66 -25.16 13.31 -7.70
CA THR A 66 -25.88 12.26 -6.94
C THR A 66 -26.17 11.04 -7.79
N ASP A 67 -26.58 11.22 -9.04
CA ASP A 67 -26.79 10.13 -10.00
C ASP A 67 -25.46 9.40 -10.33
N SER A 68 -24.33 10.09 -10.21
CA SER A 68 -22.96 9.51 -10.33
C SER A 68 -22.47 8.81 -9.05
N GLY A 69 -23.32 8.67 -8.01
CA GLY A 69 -22.98 7.99 -6.76
C GLY A 69 -22.23 8.85 -5.73
N MET A 70 -22.17 10.17 -5.91
CA MET A 70 -21.57 11.07 -4.95
C MET A 70 -22.63 11.61 -3.96
N ALA A 71 -22.24 11.75 -2.69
CA ALA A 71 -23.08 12.42 -1.70
C ALA A 71 -22.82 13.94 -1.70
N VAL A 72 -23.88 14.73 -1.83
CA VAL A 72 -23.80 16.21 -1.83
C VAL A 72 -24.55 16.75 -0.63
N ALA A 73 -23.85 17.47 0.26
CA ALA A 73 -24.41 18.10 1.45
C ALA A 73 -23.99 19.59 1.49
N GLY A 74 -24.82 20.46 0.94
CA GLY A 74 -24.52 21.90 0.81
C GLY A 74 -23.33 22.15 -0.10
N LYS A 75 -22.21 22.62 0.47
CA LYS A 75 -20.94 22.81 -0.26
C LYS A 75 -20.02 21.59 -0.22
N LYS A 76 -20.37 20.57 0.55
CA LYS A 76 -19.54 19.37 0.74
C LYS A 76 -19.97 18.28 -0.23
N VAL A 77 -19.02 17.76 -0.99
CA VAL A 77 -19.21 16.65 -1.93
C VAL A 77 -18.32 15.50 -1.49
N THR A 78 -18.91 14.34 -1.29
CA THR A 78 -18.17 13.12 -0.90
C THR A 78 -18.37 12.06 -1.98
N ALA A 79 -17.26 11.54 -2.50
CA ALA A 79 -17.23 10.42 -3.42
C ALA A 79 -16.71 9.17 -2.70
N TRP A 80 -17.39 8.05 -2.86
CA TRP A 80 -17.05 6.75 -2.27
C TRP A 80 -16.42 5.83 -3.31
N GLY A 81 -15.49 4.98 -2.87
CA GLY A 81 -14.82 4.03 -3.74
C GLY A 81 -13.77 4.66 -4.66
N TYR A 82 -13.38 5.90 -4.43
CA TYR A 82 -12.34 6.58 -5.17
C TYR A 82 -11.01 6.47 -4.45
N PHE A 83 -10.05 5.82 -5.08
CA PHE A 83 -8.67 5.80 -4.63
C PHE A 83 -7.87 6.90 -5.34
N ASN A 84 -7.03 7.61 -4.62
CA ASN A 84 -6.03 8.46 -5.25
C ASN A 84 -4.90 7.57 -5.81
N PHE A 85 -5.12 7.12 -7.04
CA PHE A 85 -4.26 6.18 -7.74
C PHE A 85 -2.79 6.63 -7.75
N ASN A 86 -2.56 7.87 -8.15
CA ASN A 86 -1.20 8.41 -8.30
C ASN A 86 -0.46 8.57 -6.97
N THR A 87 -1.18 8.73 -5.86
CA THR A 87 -0.56 8.91 -4.54
C THR A 87 -0.31 7.58 -3.85
N TYR A 88 -1.34 6.74 -3.75
CA TYR A 88 -1.29 5.60 -2.82
C TYR A 88 -0.77 4.31 -3.43
N PHE A 89 -0.99 4.07 -4.74
CA PHE A 89 -0.59 2.80 -5.37
C PHE A 89 0.88 2.73 -5.76
N GLY A 90 1.58 3.87 -5.79
CA GLY A 90 3.01 3.97 -6.07
C GLY A 90 3.90 3.67 -4.85
N SER A 91 5.09 4.24 -4.88
CA SER A 91 6.10 4.08 -3.82
C SER A 91 5.67 4.58 -2.44
N TYR A 92 4.74 5.53 -2.38
CA TYR A 92 4.17 6.03 -1.12
C TYR A 92 3.56 4.92 -0.26
N GLY A 93 3.02 3.87 -0.89
CA GLY A 93 2.45 2.72 -0.20
C GLY A 93 3.45 1.72 0.40
N PHE A 94 4.75 1.76 0.03
CA PHE A 94 5.72 0.72 0.40
C PHE A 94 5.82 0.45 1.90
N PHE A 95 5.98 1.49 2.71
CA PHE A 95 6.09 1.33 4.16
C PHE A 95 4.81 0.76 4.77
N THR A 96 3.66 1.17 4.25
CA THR A 96 2.37 0.62 4.67
C THR A 96 2.28 -0.87 4.35
N VAL A 97 2.68 -1.28 3.14
CA VAL A 97 2.74 -2.69 2.74
C VAL A 97 3.69 -3.46 3.65
N MET A 98 4.88 -2.95 3.93
CA MET A 98 5.85 -3.63 4.79
C MET A 98 5.28 -3.87 6.20
N ILE A 99 4.65 -2.87 6.79
CA ILE A 99 4.14 -2.95 8.17
C ILE A 99 2.86 -3.77 8.23
N LEU A 100 1.81 -3.35 7.51
CA LEU A 100 0.51 -4.04 7.55
C LEU A 100 0.57 -5.40 6.86
N GLY A 101 1.31 -5.51 5.77
CA GLY A 101 1.54 -6.77 5.08
C GLY A 101 2.29 -7.78 5.94
N ALA A 102 3.30 -7.34 6.72
CA ALA A 102 3.98 -8.21 7.68
C ALA A 102 3.02 -8.69 8.79
N ILE A 103 2.20 -7.80 9.35
CA ILE A 103 1.20 -8.16 10.35
C ILE A 103 0.19 -9.16 9.78
N ALA A 104 -0.37 -8.86 8.61
CA ALA A 104 -1.34 -9.73 7.93
C ALA A 104 -0.75 -11.09 7.59
N SER A 105 0.48 -11.11 7.03
CA SER A 105 1.20 -12.36 6.72
C SER A 105 1.50 -13.16 7.98
N ALA A 106 1.90 -12.51 9.08
CA ALA A 106 2.16 -13.20 10.34
C ALA A 106 0.92 -13.92 10.86
N VAL A 107 -0.25 -13.25 10.83
CA VAL A 107 -1.53 -13.87 11.22
C VAL A 107 -1.88 -15.02 10.29
N TYR A 108 -1.83 -14.79 8.98
CA TYR A 108 -2.12 -15.81 7.97
C TYR A 108 -1.23 -17.05 8.15
N ILE A 109 0.10 -16.87 8.20
CA ILE A 109 1.07 -17.94 8.34
C ILE A 109 0.91 -18.69 9.68
N ALA A 110 0.67 -17.97 10.77
CA ALA A 110 0.49 -18.58 12.09
C ALA A 110 -0.74 -19.51 12.11
N LEU A 111 -1.86 -19.09 11.52
CA LEU A 111 -3.07 -19.90 11.45
C LEU A 111 -2.92 -21.08 10.49
N MET A 112 -2.27 -20.90 9.35
CA MET A 112 -1.95 -21.98 8.41
C MET A 112 -1.08 -23.05 9.08
N LYS A 113 -0.03 -22.66 9.80
CA LYS A 113 0.85 -23.58 10.52
C LYS A 113 0.16 -24.30 11.68
N LYS A 114 -0.82 -23.67 12.31
CA LYS A 114 -1.64 -24.29 13.36
C LYS A 114 -2.76 -25.15 12.79
N HIS A 115 -2.84 -25.32 11.47
CA HIS A 115 -3.91 -26.05 10.79
C HIS A 115 -5.33 -25.57 11.12
N ILE A 116 -5.49 -24.28 11.45
CA ILE A 116 -6.79 -23.62 11.63
C ILE A 116 -7.32 -23.24 10.24
N THR A 117 -7.80 -24.25 9.52
CA THR A 117 -8.13 -24.16 8.10
C THR A 117 -9.39 -24.97 7.80
N ILE A 118 -10.03 -24.70 6.66
CA ILE A 118 -11.11 -25.55 6.18
C ILE A 118 -10.50 -26.85 5.64
N LYS A 119 -10.86 -27.99 6.24
CA LYS A 119 -10.44 -29.30 5.75
C LYS A 119 -11.37 -29.73 4.63
N MET A 120 -10.80 -30.01 3.47
CA MET A 120 -11.53 -30.55 2.32
C MET A 120 -11.39 -32.08 2.28
N LEU A 121 -12.33 -32.72 1.61
CA LEU A 121 -12.27 -34.16 1.37
C LEU A 121 -11.17 -34.49 0.38
N ASP A 122 -10.56 -35.68 0.50
CA ASP A 122 -9.46 -36.14 -0.38
C ASP A 122 -9.87 -36.27 -1.85
N SER A 123 -11.18 -36.34 -2.13
CA SER A 123 -11.75 -36.36 -3.50
C SER A 123 -11.72 -35.02 -4.21
N VAL A 124 -11.43 -33.90 -3.50
CA VAL A 124 -11.41 -32.56 -4.08
C VAL A 124 -10.06 -32.30 -4.77
N PRO A 125 -10.07 -31.77 -6.02
CA PRO A 125 -8.81 -31.42 -6.71
C PRO A 125 -7.94 -30.48 -5.86
N PRO A 126 -6.60 -30.69 -5.80
CA PRO A 126 -5.69 -29.92 -4.94
C PRO A 126 -5.77 -28.40 -5.12
N ALA A 127 -5.97 -27.93 -6.35
CA ALA A 127 -6.11 -26.50 -6.65
C ALA A 127 -7.32 -25.87 -5.94
N VAL A 128 -8.44 -26.59 -5.91
CA VAL A 128 -9.66 -26.15 -5.22
C VAL A 128 -9.48 -26.23 -3.71
N ALA A 129 -8.95 -27.38 -3.22
CA ALA A 129 -8.71 -27.58 -1.79
C ALA A 129 -7.80 -26.48 -1.20
N ASN A 130 -6.72 -26.13 -1.89
CA ASN A 130 -5.79 -25.09 -1.46
C ASN A 130 -6.45 -23.70 -1.36
N ALA A 131 -7.34 -23.36 -2.30
CA ALA A 131 -8.08 -22.10 -2.27
C ALA A 131 -8.97 -21.99 -1.02
N PHE A 132 -9.70 -23.05 -0.66
CA PHE A 132 -10.57 -23.07 0.51
C PHE A 132 -9.80 -23.18 1.83
N THR A 133 -8.67 -23.87 1.86
CA THR A 133 -7.84 -24.02 3.06
C THR A 133 -7.40 -22.66 3.62
N GLY A 134 -7.11 -21.69 2.75
CA GLY A 134 -6.67 -20.35 3.13
C GLY A 134 -7.76 -19.39 3.60
N VAL A 135 -9.05 -19.70 3.45
CA VAL A 135 -10.17 -18.75 3.69
C VAL A 135 -10.23 -18.27 5.14
N ILE A 136 -10.19 -19.17 6.13
CA ILE A 136 -10.23 -18.79 7.55
C ILE A 136 -9.00 -17.97 7.95
N PRO A 137 -7.76 -18.40 7.64
CA PRO A 137 -6.56 -17.60 7.91
C PRO A 137 -6.58 -16.22 7.24
N ALA A 138 -7.04 -16.14 5.99
CA ALA A 138 -7.16 -14.88 5.27
C ALA A 138 -8.19 -13.95 5.93
N ALA A 139 -9.38 -14.47 6.26
CA ALA A 139 -10.41 -13.70 6.95
C ALA A 139 -9.89 -13.15 8.29
N ALA A 140 -9.21 -13.96 9.09
CA ALA A 140 -8.63 -13.50 10.34
C ALA A 140 -7.60 -12.38 10.13
N ALA A 141 -6.73 -12.49 9.13
CA ALA A 141 -5.77 -11.44 8.77
C ALA A 141 -6.48 -10.13 8.36
N PHE A 142 -7.53 -10.21 7.55
CA PHE A 142 -8.35 -9.05 7.18
C PHE A 142 -9.01 -8.41 8.39
N TYR A 143 -9.58 -9.19 9.31
CA TYR A 143 -10.19 -8.63 10.53
C TYR A 143 -9.16 -7.95 11.42
N VAL A 144 -7.96 -8.51 11.60
CA VAL A 144 -6.89 -7.88 12.40
C VAL A 144 -6.52 -6.53 11.80
N VAL A 145 -6.27 -6.44 10.48
CA VAL A 145 -5.94 -5.17 9.82
C VAL A 145 -7.16 -4.24 9.81
N GLY A 146 -8.37 -4.77 9.65
CA GLY A 146 -9.61 -4.00 9.76
C GLY A 146 -9.78 -3.33 11.12
N ILE A 147 -9.47 -4.02 12.21
CA ILE A 147 -9.47 -3.45 13.57
C ILE A 147 -8.43 -2.34 13.70
N ILE A 148 -7.22 -2.55 13.16
CA ILE A 148 -6.18 -1.52 13.15
C ILE A 148 -6.69 -0.28 12.41
N ASN A 149 -7.21 -0.41 11.20
CA ASN A 149 -7.76 0.70 10.42
C ASN A 149 -8.93 1.40 11.16
N TRP A 150 -9.80 0.62 11.83
CA TRP A 150 -10.89 1.18 12.63
C TRP A 150 -10.37 2.02 13.81
N ILE A 151 -9.31 1.57 14.50
CA ILE A 151 -8.68 2.34 15.57
C ILE A 151 -8.17 3.68 15.02
N PHE A 152 -7.43 3.67 13.89
CA PHE A 152 -6.91 4.90 13.29
C PHE A 152 -8.02 5.84 12.81
N SER A 153 -9.15 5.31 12.34
CA SER A 153 -10.31 6.13 11.95
C SER A 153 -10.90 6.95 13.12
N LYS A 154 -10.75 6.48 14.36
CA LYS A 154 -11.16 7.24 15.56
C LYS A 154 -10.30 8.47 15.82
N PHE A 155 -9.07 8.47 15.28
CA PHE A 155 -8.16 9.63 15.34
C PHE A 155 -8.27 10.52 14.11
N ASN A 156 -9.32 10.35 13.27
CA ASN A 156 -9.52 11.07 12.00
C ASN A 156 -8.31 11.00 11.06
N THR A 157 -7.61 9.87 11.05
CA THR A 157 -6.49 9.59 10.14
C THR A 157 -6.60 8.18 9.58
N THR A 158 -5.85 7.90 8.55
CA THR A 158 -5.69 6.55 8.02
C THR A 158 -4.32 6.00 8.38
N VAL A 159 -4.19 4.67 8.40
CA VAL A 159 -2.89 4.03 8.73
C VAL A 159 -1.81 4.47 7.75
N ILE A 160 -2.13 4.56 6.45
CA ILE A 160 -1.17 4.95 5.43
C ILE A 160 -0.69 6.39 5.63
N GLU A 161 -1.57 7.34 5.95
CA GLU A 161 -1.19 8.73 6.22
C GLU A 161 -0.37 8.87 7.49
N TRP A 162 -0.72 8.10 8.52
CA TRP A 162 0.02 8.10 9.78
C TRP A 162 1.46 7.53 9.59
N ILE A 163 1.60 6.41 8.87
CA ILE A 163 2.90 5.82 8.54
C ILE A 163 3.73 6.79 7.70
N ALA A 164 3.12 7.43 6.71
CA ALA A 164 3.80 8.43 5.89
C ALA A 164 4.34 9.57 6.75
N LYS A 165 3.53 10.13 7.63
CA LYS A 165 3.91 11.26 8.48
C LYS A 165 4.99 10.91 9.51
N ILE A 166 4.92 9.73 10.13
CA ILE A 166 5.82 9.38 11.24
C ILE A 166 7.10 8.68 10.76
N ILE A 167 7.03 7.95 9.65
CA ILE A 167 8.16 7.17 9.14
C ILE A 167 8.70 7.78 7.85
N GLN A 168 7.86 7.95 6.84
CA GLN A 168 8.32 8.31 5.51
C GLN A 168 8.80 9.76 5.42
N GLU A 169 8.07 10.73 5.95
CA GLU A 169 8.48 12.15 5.92
C GLU A 169 9.82 12.40 6.66
N PRO A 170 10.04 11.89 7.90
CA PRO A 170 11.34 12.02 8.55
C PRO A 170 12.47 11.37 7.75
N LEU A 171 12.26 10.18 7.19
CA LEU A 171 13.25 9.49 6.37
C LEU A 171 13.54 10.25 5.07
N LEU A 172 12.51 10.82 4.42
CA LEU A 172 12.68 11.71 3.28
C LEU A 172 13.59 12.91 3.63
N ASN A 173 13.31 13.57 4.74
CA ASN A 173 14.09 14.72 5.18
C ASN A 173 15.54 14.34 5.55
N MET A 174 15.75 13.18 6.16
CA MET A 174 17.08 12.67 6.49
C MET A 174 17.85 12.17 5.27
N SER A 175 17.17 11.77 4.21
CA SER A 175 17.79 11.25 2.98
C SER A 175 18.23 12.33 2.00
N GLN A 176 18.01 13.60 2.34
CA GLN A 176 18.40 14.74 1.50
C GLN A 176 19.88 15.09 1.72
N GLY A 177 20.52 15.53 0.66
CA GLY A 177 21.88 16.04 0.69
C GLY A 177 22.96 15.02 0.29
N TYR A 178 24.15 15.56 -0.01
CA TYR A 178 25.29 14.80 -0.55
C TYR A 178 25.73 13.62 0.34
N GLY A 179 25.69 13.79 1.67
CA GLY A 179 26.08 12.75 2.62
C GLY A 179 25.19 11.51 2.54
N ALA A 180 23.88 11.70 2.43
CA ALA A 180 22.93 10.60 2.28
C ALA A 180 23.12 9.85 0.96
N VAL A 181 23.30 10.59 -0.15
CA VAL A 181 23.56 10.00 -1.47
C VAL A 181 24.85 9.20 -1.47
N LEU A 182 25.94 9.75 -0.91
CA LEU A 182 27.22 9.06 -0.82
C LEU A 182 27.13 7.79 0.04
N LEU A 183 26.45 7.86 1.20
CA LEU A 183 26.28 6.70 2.07
C LEU A 183 25.47 5.59 1.37
N MET A 184 24.36 5.93 0.73
CA MET A 184 23.52 4.95 0.04
C MET A 184 24.26 4.32 -1.15
N THR A 185 24.97 5.14 -1.93
CA THR A 185 25.81 4.65 -3.03
C THR A 185 26.89 3.70 -2.52
N LEU A 186 27.57 4.05 -1.43
CA LEU A 186 28.58 3.20 -0.80
C LEU A 186 27.97 1.87 -0.34
N LEU A 187 26.81 1.90 0.33
CA LEU A 187 26.12 0.68 0.78
C LEU A 187 25.76 -0.23 -0.38
N VAL A 188 25.24 0.33 -1.47
CA VAL A 188 24.95 -0.45 -2.70
C VAL A 188 26.21 -1.15 -3.19
N GLN A 189 27.36 -0.46 -3.24
CA GLN A 189 28.62 -1.03 -3.71
C GLN A 189 29.17 -2.09 -2.73
N VAL A 190 29.03 -1.86 -1.43
CA VAL A 190 29.43 -2.84 -0.39
C VAL A 190 28.65 -4.14 -0.56
N PHE A 191 27.34 -4.08 -0.78
CA PHE A 191 26.53 -5.28 -1.04
C PHE A 191 26.97 -5.98 -2.33
N TRP A 192 27.24 -5.23 -3.41
CA TRP A 192 27.77 -5.78 -4.66
C TRP A 192 29.12 -6.49 -4.46
N PHE A 193 29.99 -5.93 -3.62
CA PHE A 193 31.28 -6.55 -3.29
C PHE A 193 31.10 -7.95 -2.66
N PHE A 194 30.06 -8.14 -1.85
CA PHE A 194 29.71 -9.44 -1.28
C PHE A 194 28.88 -10.34 -2.21
N GLY A 195 28.70 -9.96 -3.48
CA GLY A 195 27.92 -10.73 -4.45
C GLY A 195 26.40 -10.63 -4.26
N ILE A 196 25.94 -9.69 -3.44
CA ILE A 196 24.51 -9.43 -3.17
C ILE A 196 24.08 -8.24 -4.03
N HIS A 197 22.93 -8.32 -4.69
CA HIS A 197 22.43 -7.21 -5.50
C HIS A 197 22.03 -6.02 -4.61
N GLY A 198 22.94 -5.06 -4.43
CA GLY A 198 22.81 -3.96 -3.47
C GLY A 198 21.54 -3.14 -3.61
N SER A 199 21.16 -2.79 -4.84
CA SER A 199 19.93 -2.04 -5.10
C SER A 199 18.68 -2.81 -4.66
N ASN A 200 18.63 -4.14 -4.82
CA ASN A 200 17.49 -4.93 -4.39
C ASN A 200 17.39 -5.01 -2.86
N VAL A 201 18.52 -5.11 -2.16
CA VAL A 201 18.53 -5.09 -0.69
C VAL A 201 18.04 -3.75 -0.15
N LEU A 202 18.46 -2.67 -0.79
CA LEU A 202 18.13 -1.30 -0.37
C LEU A 202 16.85 -0.77 -1.06
N ALA A 203 16.17 -1.57 -1.89
CA ALA A 203 14.97 -1.16 -2.61
C ALA A 203 13.89 -0.51 -1.72
N PRO A 204 13.58 -1.01 -0.51
CA PRO A 204 12.62 -0.36 0.36
C PRO A 204 12.98 1.10 0.70
N ILE A 205 14.25 1.42 0.78
CA ILE A 205 14.75 2.78 1.03
C ILE A 205 14.79 3.55 -0.29
N LEU A 206 15.42 2.99 -1.32
CA LEU A 206 15.61 3.66 -2.62
C LEU A 206 14.25 3.96 -3.27
N ASP A 207 13.37 2.97 -3.35
CA ASP A 207 12.08 3.11 -3.99
C ASP A 207 11.03 3.76 -3.07
N GLY A 208 11.04 3.42 -1.79
CA GLY A 208 10.10 3.97 -0.81
C GLY A 208 10.36 5.44 -0.47
N ILE A 209 11.62 5.88 -0.48
CA ILE A 209 12.02 7.24 -0.09
C ILE A 209 12.36 8.08 -1.32
N TRP A 210 13.37 7.70 -2.09
CA TRP A 210 13.89 8.54 -3.17
C TRP A 210 12.94 8.62 -4.36
N LEU A 211 12.26 7.52 -4.74
CA LEU A 211 11.25 7.59 -5.79
C LEU A 211 10.07 8.47 -5.38
N THR A 212 9.68 8.44 -4.12
CA THR A 212 8.64 9.34 -3.60
C THR A 212 9.07 10.81 -3.66
N ALA A 213 10.32 11.12 -3.27
CA ALA A 213 10.88 12.47 -3.40
C ALA A 213 10.94 12.93 -4.87
N GLN A 214 11.37 12.05 -5.76
CA GLN A 214 11.42 12.33 -7.21
C GLN A 214 10.02 12.62 -7.76
N LEU A 215 9.03 11.85 -7.40
CA LEU A 215 7.64 12.07 -7.83
C LEU A 215 7.07 13.39 -7.31
N ALA A 216 7.37 13.75 -6.06
CA ALA A 216 6.99 15.04 -5.50
C ALA A 216 7.64 16.19 -6.26
N ASN A 217 8.93 16.06 -6.64
CA ASN A 217 9.63 17.03 -7.46
C ASN A 217 9.01 17.16 -8.86
N VAL A 218 8.69 16.04 -9.51
CA VAL A 218 8.02 16.06 -10.83
C VAL A 218 6.67 16.77 -10.75
N ASN A 219 5.87 16.48 -9.74
CA ASN A 219 4.57 17.13 -9.54
C ASN A 219 4.71 18.64 -9.27
N ALA A 220 5.70 19.04 -8.46
CA ALA A 220 5.99 20.44 -8.19
C ALA A 220 6.44 21.17 -9.45
N TYR A 221 7.33 20.57 -10.25
CA TYR A 221 7.79 21.11 -11.52
C TYR A 221 6.63 21.31 -12.51
N GLN A 222 5.77 20.31 -12.67
CA GLN A 222 4.58 20.39 -13.53
C GLN A 222 3.59 21.47 -13.07
N ALA A 223 3.54 21.75 -11.76
CA ALA A 223 2.73 22.82 -11.18
C ALA A 223 3.40 24.20 -11.19
N GLY A 224 4.60 24.34 -11.78
CA GLY A 224 5.40 25.58 -11.78
C GLY A 224 5.87 26.02 -10.39
N LYS A 225 6.01 25.08 -9.44
CA LYS A 225 6.47 25.34 -8.07
C LYS A 225 7.94 24.99 -7.89
N ALA A 226 8.56 25.53 -6.83
CA ALA A 226 9.90 25.13 -6.43
C ALA A 226 9.94 23.63 -6.06
N LEU A 227 11.07 22.98 -6.36
CA LEU A 227 11.25 21.55 -6.03
C LEU A 227 11.39 21.40 -4.52
N PRO A 228 10.57 20.55 -3.87
CA PRO A 228 10.64 20.37 -2.41
C PRO A 228 11.84 19.56 -1.94
N TYR A 229 12.43 18.74 -2.81
CA TYR A 229 13.56 17.85 -2.47
C TYR A 229 14.74 18.08 -3.42
N VAL A 230 15.97 17.99 -2.88
CA VAL A 230 17.23 18.20 -3.62
C VAL A 230 18.04 16.90 -3.66
#